data_06b7f1a1642080d5e9f11460f58af521
#
_entry.id   06b7f1a1642080d5e9f11460f58af521
#
_cell.length_a   1.000
_cell.length_b   1.000
_cell.length_c   1.000
_cell.angle_alpha   90.00
_cell.angle_beta   90.00
_cell.angle_gamma   90.00
#
_symmetry.space_group_name_H-M   'P 1'
#
loop_
_entity.id
_entity.type
_entity.pdbx_description
1 polymer ?
#
loop_
_entity_poly.entity_id
_entity_poly.type
_entity_poly.pdbx_seq_one_letter_code
_entity_poly.pdbx_strand_id
1 'polypeptide(L)'
;NTYLWSEAVETVGRHQANIVAAVFGKGAAPIDSGKLLVKLCASCCRQENVLGVYTSGTVFEPSFYLRSALVMRDGDLPVLDWIYFGLYRSDNGISGYTYGLENFGKREIEVLDSNTKPVELRDFLFNIAYYILDNDMEFHDGETIGFSEHQKLPITLSAGVAVDGMSFKISYRKKPVTKSK
;
A
#
# COMPACT_ATOMS: atom_id res chain seq x y z
N ASN A 1 7.62 11.61 0.20
CA ASN A 1 6.23 11.37 -0.11
C ASN A 1 5.35 11.80 1.07
N THR A 2 4.63 12.91 0.94
CA THR A 2 3.99 13.61 2.08
C THR A 2 2.48 13.77 1.92
N TYR A 3 1.85 13.08 0.98
CA TYR A 3 0.42 13.30 0.75
C TYR A 3 -0.48 12.83 1.90
N LEU A 4 0.01 11.93 2.73
CA LEU A 4 -0.69 11.48 3.96
C LEU A 4 -0.42 12.41 5.15
N TRP A 5 0.64 13.21 5.08
CA TRP A 5 1.06 14.10 6.16
C TRP A 5 1.86 15.28 5.59
N SER A 6 1.21 16.41 5.38
CA SER A 6 1.79 17.61 4.76
C SER A 6 3.00 18.17 5.52
N GLU A 7 3.01 18.02 6.85
CA GLU A 7 4.04 18.57 7.75
C GLU A 7 5.22 17.60 7.96
N ALA A 8 5.23 16.43 7.28
CA ALA A 8 6.22 15.38 7.52
C ALA A 8 7.66 15.88 7.39
N VAL A 9 7.99 16.61 6.31
CA VAL A 9 9.36 17.08 6.04
C VAL A 9 9.84 18.04 7.13
N GLU A 10 9.00 19.00 7.51
CA GLU A 10 9.33 19.96 8.55
C GLU A 10 9.47 19.28 9.91
N THR A 11 8.53 18.40 10.25
CA THR A 11 8.50 17.73 11.57
C THR A 11 9.68 16.79 11.72
N VAL A 12 9.92 15.89 10.74
CA VAL A 12 11.04 14.94 10.86
C VAL A 12 12.39 15.59 10.64
N GLY A 13 12.47 16.73 9.97
CA GLY A 13 13.70 17.49 9.82
C GLY A 13 14.30 17.97 11.16
N ARG A 14 13.51 17.96 12.23
CA ARG A 14 13.94 18.33 13.60
C ARG A 14 14.47 17.15 14.42
N HIS A 15 14.47 15.91 13.87
CA HIS A 15 14.95 14.75 14.61
C HIS A 15 16.43 14.89 14.98
N GLN A 16 16.80 14.41 16.17
CA GLN A 16 18.18 14.42 16.69
C GLN A 16 18.78 13.01 16.74
N ALA A 17 17.93 11.99 16.70
CA ALA A 17 18.31 10.58 16.72
C ALA A 17 17.26 9.74 16.00
N ASN A 18 17.65 8.55 15.59
CA ASN A 18 16.74 7.56 15.05
C ASN A 18 16.97 6.19 15.68
N ILE A 19 15.92 5.38 15.69
CA ILE A 19 15.95 3.98 16.10
C ILE A 19 15.65 3.15 14.86
N VAL A 20 16.46 2.12 14.60
CA VAL A 20 16.17 1.12 13.58
C VAL A 20 15.52 -0.07 14.26
N ALA A 21 14.27 -0.36 13.86
CA ALA A 21 13.55 -1.54 14.31
C ALA A 21 13.55 -2.59 13.19
N ALA A 22 13.92 -3.83 13.52
CA ALA A 22 13.92 -4.93 12.58
C ALA A 22 13.45 -6.22 13.26
N VAL A 23 12.75 -7.06 12.51
CA VAL A 23 12.30 -8.38 12.95
C VAL A 23 13.01 -9.42 12.10
N PHE A 24 13.76 -10.30 12.75
CA PHE A 24 14.45 -11.41 12.12
C PHE A 24 13.82 -12.71 12.60
N GLY A 25 13.22 -13.48 11.70
CA GLY A 25 12.59 -14.76 12.03
C GLY A 25 12.97 -15.82 11.00
N LYS A 26 13.71 -16.86 11.41
CA LYS A 26 13.99 -18.00 10.54
C LYS A 26 12.71 -18.86 10.44
N GLY A 27 12.06 -18.84 9.24
CA GLY A 27 10.87 -19.65 8.98
C GLY A 27 9.56 -19.08 9.52
N ALA A 28 9.55 -17.84 10.04
CA ALA A 28 8.31 -17.15 10.37
C ALA A 28 7.59 -16.69 9.09
N ALA A 29 6.26 -16.75 9.09
CA ALA A 29 5.48 -16.21 8.00
C ALA A 29 5.70 -14.68 7.87
N PRO A 30 5.84 -14.13 6.66
CA PRO A 30 6.05 -12.69 6.47
C PRO A 30 4.99 -11.83 7.16
N ILE A 31 3.73 -12.26 7.14
CA ILE A 31 2.60 -11.57 7.80
C ILE A 31 2.82 -11.48 9.33
N ASP A 32 3.27 -12.56 9.98
CA ASP A 32 3.50 -12.56 11.43
C ASP A 32 4.67 -11.64 11.81
N SER A 33 5.73 -11.68 11.01
CA SER A 33 6.88 -10.79 11.16
C SER A 33 6.48 -9.32 10.97
N GLY A 34 5.65 -9.04 9.96
CA GLY A 34 5.08 -7.72 9.70
C GLY A 34 4.20 -7.23 10.85
N LYS A 35 3.29 -8.06 11.37
CA LYS A 35 2.47 -7.72 12.55
C LYS A 35 3.32 -7.43 13.78
N LEU A 36 4.39 -8.20 14.01
CA LEU A 36 5.30 -7.96 15.13
C LEU A 36 6.05 -6.63 14.97
N LEU A 37 6.52 -6.31 13.76
CA LEU A 37 7.19 -5.04 13.48
C LEU A 37 6.25 -3.85 13.72
N VAL A 38 5.00 -3.93 13.26
CA VAL A 38 4.00 -2.88 13.51
C VAL A 38 3.75 -2.70 15.01
N LYS A 39 3.61 -3.78 15.78
CA LYS A 39 3.45 -3.69 17.24
C LYS A 39 4.65 -3.01 17.90
N LEU A 40 5.86 -3.31 17.47
CA LEU A 40 7.07 -2.70 17.98
C LEU A 40 7.10 -1.20 17.67
N CYS A 41 6.91 -0.81 16.41
CA CYS A 41 6.87 0.60 16.00
C CYS A 41 5.74 1.37 16.69
N ALA A 42 4.55 0.78 16.78
CA ALA A 42 3.42 1.37 17.50
C ALA A 42 3.71 1.58 19.00
N SER A 43 4.47 0.68 19.61
CA SER A 43 4.92 0.87 21.00
C SER A 43 5.89 2.04 21.14
N CYS A 44 6.78 2.23 20.18
CA CYS A 44 7.67 3.40 20.12
C CYS A 44 6.86 4.70 19.92
N CYS A 45 5.85 4.70 19.04
CA CYS A 45 5.00 5.87 18.78
C CYS A 45 4.20 6.38 20.01
N ARG A 46 4.16 5.62 21.09
CA ARG A 46 3.55 6.08 22.37
C ARG A 46 4.46 7.00 23.17
N GLN A 47 5.70 7.17 22.77
CA GLN A 47 6.63 8.08 23.41
C GLN A 47 6.45 9.49 22.83
N GLU A 48 6.42 10.50 23.70
CA GLU A 48 6.14 11.89 23.30
C GLU A 48 7.18 12.50 22.35
N ASN A 49 8.41 11.97 22.35
CA ASN A 49 9.51 12.48 21.55
C ASN A 49 9.68 11.77 20.19
N VAL A 50 8.79 10.85 19.82
CA VAL A 50 8.81 10.21 18.50
C VAL A 50 8.15 11.14 17.48
N LEU A 51 8.91 11.58 16.50
CA LEU A 51 8.45 12.52 15.48
C LEU A 51 7.81 11.85 14.28
N GLY A 52 8.16 10.61 13.95
CA GLY A 52 7.61 9.90 12.81
C GLY A 52 8.14 8.47 12.71
N VAL A 53 7.49 7.66 11.90
CA VAL A 53 7.92 6.31 11.51
C VAL A 53 8.21 6.31 10.01
N TYR A 54 9.44 5.96 9.64
CA TYR A 54 9.80 5.79 8.24
C TYR A 54 9.74 4.30 7.87
N THR A 55 8.87 3.95 6.95
CA THR A 55 8.74 2.59 6.39
C THR A 55 8.12 2.65 4.99
N SER A 56 8.35 1.64 4.17
CA SER A 56 7.75 1.52 2.82
C SER A 56 7.88 2.82 1.99
N GLY A 57 9.06 3.44 2.02
CA GLY A 57 9.36 4.64 1.22
C GLY A 57 8.64 5.93 1.65
N THR A 58 7.94 5.93 2.79
CA THR A 58 7.21 7.10 3.29
C THR A 58 7.39 7.30 4.80
N VAL A 59 7.02 8.48 5.27
CA VAL A 59 7.01 8.83 6.69
C VAL A 59 5.57 8.92 7.17
N PHE A 60 5.28 8.24 8.27
CA PHE A 60 3.98 8.26 8.92
C PHE A 60 4.01 9.13 10.18
N GLU A 61 2.95 9.91 10.37
CA GLU A 61 2.67 10.57 11.64
C GLU A 61 2.44 9.51 12.73
N PRO A 62 3.03 9.65 13.93
CA PRO A 62 2.88 8.66 15.00
C PRO A 62 1.43 8.35 15.34
N SER A 63 0.56 9.38 15.38
CA SER A 63 -0.86 9.22 15.67
C SER A 63 -1.60 8.43 14.59
N PHE A 64 -1.27 8.66 13.31
CA PHE A 64 -1.82 7.88 12.20
C PHE A 64 -1.37 6.42 12.29
N TYR A 65 -0.07 6.18 12.50
CA TYR A 65 0.48 4.83 12.63
C TYR A 65 -0.17 4.04 13.77
N LEU A 66 -0.37 4.69 14.93
CA LEU A 66 -1.07 4.07 16.05
C LEU A 66 -2.51 3.70 15.72
N ARG A 67 -3.26 4.59 15.04
CA ARG A 67 -4.67 4.32 14.65
C ARG A 67 -4.75 3.17 13.63
N SER A 68 -3.86 3.17 12.66
CA SER A 68 -3.79 2.12 11.63
C SER A 68 -3.46 0.76 12.25
N ALA A 69 -2.53 0.71 13.20
CA ALA A 69 -2.16 -0.51 13.90
C ALA A 69 -3.32 -1.12 14.74
N LEU A 70 -4.33 -0.32 15.13
CA LEU A 70 -5.44 -0.81 15.97
C LEU A 70 -6.29 -1.89 15.29
N VAL A 71 -6.36 -1.93 13.97
CA VAL A 71 -7.13 -2.94 13.22
C VAL A 71 -6.72 -4.38 13.58
N MET A 72 -5.46 -4.57 14.01
CA MET A 72 -4.98 -5.88 14.46
C MET A 72 -5.69 -6.42 15.71
N ARG A 73 -6.40 -5.58 16.49
CA ARG A 73 -7.19 -6.01 17.64
C ARG A 73 -8.41 -6.81 17.21
N ASP A 74 -8.96 -6.48 16.04
CA ASP A 74 -10.13 -7.11 15.45
C ASP A 74 -9.75 -8.28 14.52
N GLY A 75 -8.44 -8.58 14.43
CA GLY A 75 -7.89 -9.65 13.60
C GLY A 75 -7.47 -9.21 12.19
N ASP A 76 -7.75 -7.97 11.81
CA ASP A 76 -7.46 -7.42 10.48
C ASP A 76 -5.96 -7.17 10.26
N LEU A 77 -5.57 -6.98 9.00
CA LEU A 77 -4.21 -6.68 8.60
C LEU A 77 -3.95 -5.17 8.62
N PRO A 78 -2.84 -4.70 9.22
CA PRO A 78 -2.48 -3.29 9.24
C PRO A 78 -1.84 -2.87 7.90
N VAL A 79 -2.57 -3.03 6.81
CA VAL A 79 -2.07 -2.83 5.44
C VAL A 79 -1.56 -1.41 5.22
N LEU A 80 -2.18 -0.41 5.87
CA LEU A 80 -1.74 0.99 5.77
C LEU A 80 -0.40 1.26 6.44
N ASP A 81 0.03 0.41 7.39
CA ASP A 81 1.36 0.50 8.01
C ASP A 81 2.44 -0.23 7.18
N TRP A 82 2.02 -1.11 6.27
CA TRP A 82 2.89 -1.96 5.47
C TRP A 82 3.09 -1.46 4.05
N ILE A 83 2.02 -0.99 3.43
CA ILE A 83 1.97 -0.69 2.01
C ILE A 83 1.71 0.80 1.78
N TYR A 84 2.60 1.42 1.04
CA TYR A 84 2.37 2.75 0.52
C TYR A 84 1.59 2.68 -0.80
N PHE A 85 0.58 3.55 -0.93
CA PHE A 85 -0.25 3.68 -2.12
C PHE A 85 0.09 4.99 -2.83
N GLY A 86 0.98 4.90 -3.81
CA GLY A 86 1.39 6.06 -4.60
C GLY A 86 0.36 6.41 -5.66
N LEU A 87 0.10 7.70 -5.83
CA LEU A 87 -0.77 8.22 -6.88
C LEU A 87 -0.06 9.34 -7.63
N TYR A 88 -0.18 9.35 -8.95
CA TYR A 88 0.34 10.43 -9.79
C TYR A 88 -0.54 10.67 -11.01
N ARG A 89 -0.45 11.88 -11.57
CA ARG A 89 -1.14 12.22 -12.81
C ARG A 89 -0.28 11.79 -13.99
N SER A 90 -0.92 11.23 -14.99
CA SER A 90 -0.39 10.96 -16.31
C SER A 90 -1.14 11.78 -17.36
N ASP A 91 -0.64 11.80 -18.59
CA ASP A 91 -1.29 12.54 -19.69
C ASP A 91 -2.70 12.01 -20.00
N ASN A 92 -2.97 10.73 -19.70
CA ASN A 92 -4.21 10.04 -20.05
C ASN A 92 -5.12 9.76 -18.84
N GLY A 93 -4.77 10.22 -17.64
CA GLY A 93 -5.59 9.98 -16.45
C GLY A 93 -4.82 10.05 -15.15
N ILE A 94 -5.23 9.21 -14.20
CA ILE A 94 -4.54 9.01 -12.94
C ILE A 94 -3.95 7.61 -12.89
N SER A 95 -2.72 7.53 -12.43
CA SER A 95 -2.04 6.26 -12.21
C SER A 95 -1.77 6.07 -10.72
N GLY A 96 -1.69 4.82 -10.30
CA GLY A 96 -1.36 4.49 -8.92
C GLY A 96 -0.60 3.18 -8.83
N TYR A 97 0.10 3.01 -7.72
CA TYR A 97 0.92 1.84 -7.46
C TYR A 97 0.97 1.50 -5.97
N THR A 98 1.29 0.26 -5.67
CA THR A 98 1.65 -0.20 -4.32
C THR A 98 3.17 -0.15 -4.16
N TYR A 99 3.64 0.00 -2.93
CA TYR A 99 5.04 -0.14 -2.56
C TYR A 99 5.14 -0.77 -1.18
N GLY A 100 5.74 -1.95 -1.09
CA GLY A 100 5.90 -2.71 0.14
C GLY A 100 5.36 -4.15 0.09
N LEU A 101 4.65 -4.56 -0.98
CA LEU A 101 4.19 -5.94 -1.17
C LEU A 101 5.37 -6.92 -1.29
N GLU A 102 6.51 -6.49 -1.82
CA GLU A 102 7.72 -7.30 -1.92
C GLU A 102 8.24 -7.77 -0.56
N ASN A 103 8.00 -7.02 0.52
CA ASN A 103 8.34 -7.45 1.88
C ASN A 103 7.58 -8.72 2.32
N PHE A 104 6.50 -9.03 1.63
CA PHE A 104 5.64 -10.20 1.85
C PHE A 104 5.82 -11.26 0.76
N GLY A 105 6.85 -11.14 -0.08
CA GLY A 105 7.12 -12.05 -1.19
C GLY A 105 6.14 -11.89 -2.37
N LYS A 106 5.41 -10.77 -2.42
CA LYS A 106 4.44 -10.48 -3.49
C LYS A 106 5.00 -9.39 -4.42
N ARG A 107 4.54 -9.37 -5.68
CA ARG A 107 4.91 -8.30 -6.61
C ARG A 107 4.05 -7.07 -6.39
N GLU A 108 4.63 -5.91 -6.68
CA GLU A 108 3.88 -4.65 -6.65
C GLU A 108 2.80 -4.61 -7.75
N ILE A 109 1.77 -3.83 -7.47
CA ILE A 109 0.62 -3.62 -8.35
C ILE A 109 0.65 -2.21 -8.89
N GLU A 110 0.40 -2.04 -10.17
CA GLU A 110 0.23 -0.75 -10.80
C GLU A 110 -1.10 -0.69 -11.57
N VAL A 111 -1.75 0.45 -11.50
CA VAL A 111 -2.88 0.82 -12.35
C VAL A 111 -2.47 2.06 -13.13
N LEU A 112 -2.42 1.95 -14.45
CA LEU A 112 -1.98 3.03 -15.33
C LEU A 112 -3.19 3.69 -16.00
N ASP A 113 -3.15 5.03 -16.11
CA ASP A 113 -4.09 5.84 -16.90
C ASP A 113 -5.57 5.58 -16.59
N SER A 114 -5.91 5.39 -15.32
CA SER A 114 -7.29 5.23 -14.89
C SER A 114 -8.09 6.53 -15.07
N ASN A 115 -9.36 6.40 -15.44
CA ASN A 115 -10.31 7.51 -15.54
C ASN A 115 -11.16 7.68 -14.25
N THR A 116 -10.74 7.06 -13.16
CA THR A 116 -11.42 7.15 -11.87
C THR A 116 -10.94 8.34 -11.05
N LYS A 117 -11.59 8.60 -9.92
CA LYS A 117 -11.13 9.61 -8.97
C LYS A 117 -9.93 9.08 -8.17
N PRO A 118 -9.01 9.96 -7.70
CA PRO A 118 -7.85 9.55 -6.90
C PRO A 118 -8.21 8.65 -5.70
N VAL A 119 -9.26 9.03 -4.96
CA VAL A 119 -9.73 8.27 -3.79
C VAL A 119 -10.19 6.86 -4.19
N GLU A 120 -10.95 6.75 -5.28
CA GLU A 120 -11.45 5.46 -5.77
C GLU A 120 -10.29 4.55 -6.24
N LEU A 121 -9.27 5.13 -6.87
CA LEU A 121 -8.09 4.37 -7.29
C LEU A 121 -7.29 3.89 -6.09
N ARG A 122 -7.11 4.75 -5.09
CA ARG A 122 -6.43 4.37 -3.84
C ARG A 122 -7.17 3.24 -3.13
N ASP A 123 -8.49 3.37 -2.99
CA ASP A 123 -9.32 2.37 -2.32
C ASP A 123 -9.33 1.04 -3.09
N PHE A 124 -9.29 1.10 -4.43
CA PHE A 124 -9.12 -0.09 -5.26
C PHE A 124 -7.77 -0.78 -4.99
N LEU A 125 -6.67 -0.04 -5.02
CA LEU A 125 -5.32 -0.59 -4.75
C LEU A 125 -5.22 -1.16 -3.33
N PHE A 126 -5.82 -0.47 -2.34
CA PHE A 126 -5.90 -0.97 -0.97
C PHE A 126 -6.61 -2.32 -0.89
N ASN A 127 -7.79 -2.43 -1.51
CA ASN A 127 -8.58 -3.67 -1.48
C ASN A 127 -7.85 -4.83 -2.18
N ILE A 128 -7.13 -4.55 -3.27
CA ILE A 128 -6.29 -5.56 -3.94
C ILE A 128 -5.13 -6.00 -3.05
N ALA A 129 -4.40 -5.06 -2.46
CA ALA A 129 -3.30 -5.38 -1.55
C ALA A 129 -3.77 -6.15 -0.33
N TYR A 130 -4.89 -5.75 0.28
CA TYR A 130 -5.51 -6.47 1.38
C TYR A 130 -5.86 -7.91 0.98
N TYR A 131 -6.54 -8.07 -0.16
CA TYR A 131 -6.92 -9.40 -0.67
C TYR A 131 -5.72 -10.31 -0.92
N ILE A 132 -4.64 -9.78 -1.52
CA ILE A 132 -3.39 -10.52 -1.77
C ILE A 132 -2.78 -11.01 -0.46
N LEU A 133 -2.69 -10.13 0.54
CA LEU A 133 -2.02 -10.43 1.81
C LEU A 133 -2.86 -11.32 2.72
N ASP A 134 -4.18 -11.11 2.77
CA ASP A 134 -5.09 -11.85 3.63
C ASP A 134 -5.30 -13.30 3.16
N ASN A 135 -5.29 -13.52 1.84
CA ASN A 135 -5.51 -14.84 1.24
C ASN A 135 -4.22 -15.49 0.72
N ASP A 136 -3.06 -14.90 0.99
CA ASP A 136 -1.77 -15.35 0.45
C ASP A 136 -1.79 -15.57 -1.07
N MET A 137 -2.51 -14.70 -1.80
CA MET A 137 -2.71 -14.84 -3.24
C MET A 137 -1.44 -14.53 -4.03
N GLU A 138 -1.27 -15.25 -5.12
CA GLU A 138 -0.25 -15.00 -6.13
C GLU A 138 -0.94 -14.81 -7.49
N PHE A 139 -0.69 -13.68 -8.14
CA PHE A 139 -1.23 -13.40 -9.47
C PHE A 139 -0.31 -13.96 -10.54
N HIS A 140 -0.93 -14.32 -11.69
CA HIS A 140 -0.21 -14.75 -12.88
C HIS A 140 -0.56 -13.86 -14.07
N ASP A 141 0.37 -13.79 -15.01
CA ASP A 141 0.16 -13.03 -16.26
C ASP A 141 -1.02 -13.59 -17.05
N GLY A 142 -1.89 -12.71 -17.53
CA GLY A 142 -3.09 -13.09 -18.29
C GLY A 142 -4.32 -13.44 -17.44
N GLU A 143 -4.22 -13.45 -16.12
CA GLU A 143 -5.37 -13.63 -15.23
C GLU A 143 -6.29 -12.41 -15.22
N THR A 144 -7.43 -12.55 -14.58
CA THR A 144 -8.37 -11.45 -14.33
C THR A 144 -8.77 -11.40 -12.88
N ILE A 145 -8.96 -10.18 -12.35
CA ILE A 145 -9.50 -9.95 -11.03
C ILE A 145 -10.76 -9.08 -11.10
N GLY A 146 -11.64 -9.18 -10.11
CA GLY A 146 -12.82 -8.33 -9.99
C GLY A 146 -13.53 -8.52 -8.67
N PHE A 147 -14.24 -7.49 -8.21
CA PHE A 147 -15.02 -7.50 -6.98
C PHE A 147 -16.49 -7.91 -7.19
N SER A 148 -16.87 -8.31 -8.41
CA SER A 148 -18.19 -8.84 -8.75
C SER A 148 -18.07 -9.82 -9.89
N GLU A 149 -19.08 -10.71 -10.06
CA GLU A 149 -19.14 -11.71 -11.13
C GLU A 149 -19.06 -11.09 -12.56
N HIS A 150 -19.42 -9.82 -12.70
CA HIS A 150 -19.43 -9.11 -13.98
C HIS A 150 -18.18 -8.26 -14.21
N GLN A 151 -17.33 -8.12 -13.20
CA GLN A 151 -16.09 -7.34 -13.32
C GLN A 151 -14.91 -8.27 -13.57
N LYS A 152 -14.35 -8.20 -14.76
CA LYS A 152 -13.14 -8.90 -15.16
C LYS A 152 -12.10 -7.87 -15.57
N LEU A 153 -11.16 -7.59 -14.69
CA LEU A 153 -10.05 -6.66 -14.91
C LEU A 153 -8.81 -7.48 -15.30
N PRO A 154 -8.29 -7.31 -16.52
CA PRO A 154 -7.08 -8.02 -16.94
C PRO A 154 -5.88 -7.66 -16.08
N ILE A 155 -5.07 -8.68 -15.78
CA ILE A 155 -3.79 -8.57 -15.10
C ILE A 155 -2.70 -8.88 -16.13
N THR A 156 -1.69 -8.03 -16.23
CA THR A 156 -0.53 -8.26 -17.10
C THR A 156 0.76 -8.03 -16.32
N LEU A 157 1.73 -8.90 -16.54
CA LEU A 157 3.06 -8.77 -15.94
C LEU A 157 3.99 -8.04 -16.91
N SER A 158 4.55 -6.91 -16.49
CA SER A 158 5.52 -6.16 -17.30
C SER A 158 6.48 -5.36 -16.44
N ALA A 159 7.50 -4.74 -17.06
CA ALA A 159 8.41 -3.85 -16.35
C ALA A 159 7.65 -2.76 -15.59
N GLY A 160 8.06 -2.46 -14.36
CA GLY A 160 7.48 -1.40 -13.54
C GLY A 160 7.61 -0.04 -14.22
N VAL A 161 6.62 0.82 -13.99
CA VAL A 161 6.61 2.22 -14.47
C VAL A 161 6.95 3.16 -13.31
N ALA A 162 6.35 2.95 -12.16
CA ALA A 162 6.58 3.73 -10.94
C ALA A 162 7.32 2.94 -9.86
N VAL A 163 7.53 1.65 -10.08
CA VAL A 163 8.25 0.74 -9.17
C VAL A 163 9.37 0.04 -9.92
N ASP A 164 10.39 -0.39 -9.19
CA ASP A 164 11.50 -1.14 -9.76
C ASP A 164 11.08 -2.58 -10.10
N GLY A 165 11.79 -3.21 -11.04
CA GLY A 165 11.58 -4.60 -11.42
C GLY A 165 10.31 -4.84 -12.23
N MET A 166 9.68 -5.98 -12.03
CA MET A 166 8.44 -6.40 -12.69
C MET A 166 7.26 -6.22 -11.76
N SER A 167 6.18 -5.64 -12.25
CA SER A 167 4.94 -5.45 -11.49
C SER A 167 3.73 -5.94 -12.27
N PHE A 168 2.63 -6.24 -11.57
CA PHE A 168 1.35 -6.54 -12.20
C PHE A 168 0.59 -5.26 -12.51
N LYS A 169 0.19 -5.08 -13.77
CA LYS A 169 -0.70 -4.00 -14.20
C LYS A 169 -2.13 -4.51 -14.19
N ILE A 170 -3.00 -3.78 -13.49
CA ILE A 170 -4.44 -4.07 -13.49
C ILE A 170 -5.15 -2.97 -14.27
N SER A 171 -5.91 -3.37 -15.29
CA SER A 171 -6.66 -2.41 -16.12
C SER A 171 -7.93 -1.96 -15.41
N TYR A 172 -7.83 -0.94 -14.57
CA TYR A 172 -8.95 -0.39 -13.80
C TYR A 172 -9.47 0.91 -14.39
N ARG A 173 -10.53 0.80 -15.20
CA ARG A 173 -11.22 1.94 -15.81
C ARG A 173 -12.74 1.82 -15.65
N LYS A 174 -13.42 2.92 -15.36
CA LYS A 174 -14.89 2.98 -15.39
C LYS A 174 -15.35 2.94 -16.84
N LYS A 175 -16.33 2.10 -17.12
CA LYS A 175 -17.03 2.14 -18.42
C LYS A 175 -17.71 3.51 -18.56
N PRO A 176 -17.65 4.14 -19.72
CA PRO A 176 -18.41 5.37 -19.96
C PRO A 176 -19.91 5.09 -19.68
N VAL A 177 -20.54 5.96 -18.90
CA VAL A 177 -21.99 5.90 -18.68
C VAL A 177 -22.64 6.21 -20.01
N THR A 178 -23.10 5.19 -20.72
CA THR A 178 -23.95 5.36 -21.89
C THR A 178 -25.25 5.98 -21.38
N LYS A 179 -25.41 7.28 -21.58
CA LYS A 179 -26.75 7.91 -21.40
C LYS A 179 -27.63 7.26 -22.42
N SER A 180 -28.53 6.37 -21.98
CA SER A 180 -29.68 5.95 -22.77
C SER A 180 -30.48 7.21 -23.13
N LYS A 181 -30.60 7.44 -24.42
CA LYS A 181 -31.51 8.47 -24.97
C LYS A 181 -32.94 8.04 -24.77
#